data_6dea4ec337aa4f909dd824a507dfa93a
#
_entry.id   6dea4ec337aa4f909dd824a507dfa93a
#
_cell.length_a   1.000
_cell.length_b   1.000
_cell.length_c   1.000
_cell.angle_alpha   90.00
_cell.angle_beta   90.00
_cell.angle_gamma   90.00
#
_symmetry.space_group_name_H-M   'P 1'
#
loop_
_entity.id
_entity.type
_entity.pdbx_description
1 polymer ?
#
loop_
_entity_poly.entity_id
_entity_poly.type
_entity_poly.pdbx_seq_one_letter_code
_entity_poly.pdbx_strand_id
1 'polypeptide(L)'
;FIEKVSFSPFPFAASLSGNMKQMKRRIINIASYEKPTFCKKLKGMTAFILTTVLIMGLTPFISTYAADESRYQWKSSSENISYVDFSKYFGKYEGSFVLYDLRNDVWSIHDIEHATLRVAPDSTYKIYDALFGLEEGVITPQDSFIAWNGENYPFEAWNADQTLQSAMASSVNWYFQSVDEQLGTTSVYDYIKEIGYGNKNMSGDFSTYWMESSLKISPIEQVELLTQLQNNNFGFAPENI
;
A
#
# COMPACT_ATOMS: atom_id res chain seq x y z
N PHE A 1 25.54 16.65 34.65
CA PHE A 1 24.23 17.37 34.70
C PHE A 1 23.56 17.57 33.32
N ILE A 2 24.29 17.35 32.24
CA ILE A 2 23.81 17.55 30.85
C ILE A 2 23.28 16.23 30.24
N GLU A 3 23.64 15.07 30.76
CA GLU A 3 23.24 13.76 30.21
C GLU A 3 21.78 13.32 30.52
N LYS A 4 21.09 14.03 31.41
CA LYS A 4 19.75 13.62 31.89
C LYS A 4 18.57 14.34 31.21
N VAL A 5 18.80 15.15 30.15
CA VAL A 5 17.75 15.96 29.51
C VAL A 5 17.38 15.46 28.08
N SER A 6 17.81 14.23 27.71
CA SER A 6 17.67 13.76 26.32
C SER A 6 16.40 12.93 26.01
N PHE A 7 15.43 12.89 26.90
CA PHE A 7 14.14 12.22 26.59
C PHE A 7 12.98 13.17 26.76
N SER A 8 12.63 13.91 25.72
CA SER A 8 11.34 14.56 25.62
C SER A 8 10.47 13.80 24.62
N PRO A 9 9.26 13.34 24.99
CA PRO A 9 8.35 12.62 24.11
C PRO A 9 7.58 13.55 23.14
N PHE A 10 7.98 14.81 23.00
CA PHE A 10 7.29 15.76 22.13
C PHE A 10 7.99 15.86 20.78
N PRO A 11 7.28 15.56 19.65
CA PRO A 11 7.87 15.53 18.31
C PRO A 11 8.38 16.90 17.81
N PHE A 12 8.10 17.99 18.50
CA PHE A 12 8.54 19.35 18.17
C PHE A 12 9.61 19.93 19.11
N ALA A 13 10.09 19.14 20.08
CA ALA A 13 11.18 19.60 20.93
C ALA A 13 12.49 19.50 20.14
N ALA A 14 13.11 20.63 19.85
CA ALA A 14 14.44 20.66 19.26
C ALA A 14 15.41 19.96 20.23
N SER A 15 15.97 18.81 19.78
CA SER A 15 17.00 18.08 20.56
C SER A 15 18.14 19.01 20.92
N LEU A 16 18.43 19.14 22.23
CA LEU A 16 19.60 19.85 22.74
C LEU A 16 20.90 19.04 22.54
N SER A 17 20.80 17.78 22.12
CA SER A 17 21.91 16.90 21.79
C SER A 17 22.34 17.11 20.33
N GLY A 18 23.19 18.08 20.09
CA GLY A 18 23.95 18.21 18.85
C GLY A 18 25.41 17.86 19.11
N ASN A 19 26.19 17.53 18.08
CA ASN A 19 27.62 17.37 18.24
C ASN A 19 28.23 18.71 18.76
N MET A 20 29.37 18.64 19.43
CA MET A 20 30.05 19.77 20.07
C MET A 20 30.18 21.00 19.13
N LYS A 21 30.34 20.77 17.83
CA LYS A 21 30.46 21.79 16.80
C LYS A 21 29.15 22.57 16.56
N GLN A 22 28.01 21.89 16.64
CA GLN A 22 26.69 22.51 16.53
C GLN A 22 26.33 23.29 17.78
N MET A 23 26.67 22.76 18.97
CA MET A 23 26.46 23.43 20.25
C MET A 23 27.28 24.72 20.35
N LYS A 24 28.58 24.67 19.96
CA LYS A 24 29.45 25.85 19.91
C LYS A 24 28.89 26.93 18.94
N ARG A 25 28.37 26.54 17.78
CA ARG A 25 27.73 27.43 16.82
C ARG A 25 26.46 28.09 17.39
N ARG A 26 25.63 27.34 18.13
CA ARG A 26 24.43 27.89 18.80
C ARG A 26 24.80 28.88 19.89
N ILE A 27 25.80 28.60 20.72
CA ILE A 27 26.27 29.49 21.78
C ILE A 27 26.83 30.79 21.17
N ILE A 28 27.64 30.68 20.12
CA ILE A 28 28.19 31.87 19.41
C ILE A 28 27.03 32.71 18.83
N ASN A 29 26.03 32.08 18.20
CA ASN A 29 24.88 32.79 17.63
C ASN A 29 24.02 33.50 18.71
N ILE A 30 23.89 32.90 19.91
CA ILE A 30 23.21 33.53 21.05
C ILE A 30 24.04 34.71 21.59
N ALA A 31 25.35 34.53 21.77
CA ALA A 31 26.25 35.54 22.31
C ALA A 31 26.44 36.72 21.35
N SER A 32 26.34 36.50 20.04
CA SER A 32 26.43 37.53 18.99
C SER A 32 25.06 38.08 18.55
N TYR A 33 23.98 37.77 19.30
CA TYR A 33 22.66 38.27 18.94
C TYR A 33 22.53 39.77 19.08
N GLU A 34 22.40 40.44 17.96
CA GLU A 34 22.05 41.88 17.90
C GLU A 34 20.57 42.01 17.54
N LYS A 35 19.87 42.95 18.23
CA LYS A 35 18.48 43.22 17.88
C LYS A 35 18.38 43.67 16.41
N PRO A 36 17.57 43.00 15.60
CA PRO A 36 17.48 43.34 14.19
C PRO A 36 16.94 44.77 14.02
N THR A 37 17.57 45.53 13.14
CA THR A 37 17.11 46.86 12.74
C THR A 37 15.74 46.78 12.06
N PHE A 38 15.00 47.89 12.03
CA PHE A 38 13.68 47.94 11.39
C PHE A 38 13.71 47.41 9.94
N CYS A 39 14.73 47.77 9.16
CA CYS A 39 14.89 47.28 7.79
C CYS A 39 15.14 45.79 7.71
N LYS A 40 15.86 45.16 8.67
CA LYS A 40 16.07 43.71 8.73
C LYS A 40 14.77 42.99 9.11
N LYS A 41 13.95 43.56 10.04
CA LYS A 41 12.64 43.04 10.37
C LYS A 41 11.67 43.09 9.20
N LEU A 42 11.65 44.23 8.46
CA LEU A 42 10.80 44.40 7.29
C LEU A 42 11.16 43.38 6.19
N LYS A 43 12.47 43.20 5.88
CA LYS A 43 12.93 42.19 4.92
C LYS A 43 12.57 40.76 5.36
N GLY A 44 12.65 40.42 6.65
CA GLY A 44 12.24 39.14 7.18
C GLY A 44 10.74 38.91 7.03
N MET A 45 9.94 39.95 7.29
CA MET A 45 8.48 39.89 7.18
C MET A 45 8.01 39.76 5.72
N THR A 46 8.64 40.48 4.80
CA THR A 46 8.34 40.34 3.35
C THR A 46 8.76 38.98 2.81
N ALA A 47 9.89 38.43 3.23
CA ALA A 47 10.31 37.08 2.87
C ALA A 47 9.34 36.03 3.40
N PHE A 48 8.88 36.18 4.65
CA PHE A 48 7.88 35.28 5.26
C PHE A 48 6.54 35.34 4.52
N ILE A 49 6.03 36.54 4.22
CA ILE A 49 4.78 36.70 3.46
C ILE A 49 4.91 36.09 2.06
N LEU A 50 6.01 36.34 1.34
CA LEU A 50 6.27 35.77 0.02
C LEU A 50 6.30 34.23 0.05
N THR A 51 6.97 33.64 1.05
CA THR A 51 7.03 32.17 1.19
C THR A 51 5.65 31.59 1.52
N THR A 52 4.87 32.27 2.38
CA THR A 52 3.51 31.86 2.73
C THR A 52 2.57 31.92 1.51
N VAL A 53 2.64 33.02 0.75
CA VAL A 53 1.85 33.18 -0.49
C VAL A 53 2.26 32.14 -1.55
N LEU A 54 3.53 31.84 -1.67
CA LEU A 54 4.03 30.80 -2.59
C LEU A 54 3.50 29.42 -2.18
N ILE A 55 3.56 29.07 -0.89
CA ILE A 55 3.06 27.80 -0.37
C ILE A 55 1.54 27.72 -0.55
N MET A 56 0.79 28.77 -0.17
CA MET A 56 -0.68 28.80 -0.34
C MET A 56 -1.10 28.81 -1.82
N GLY A 57 -0.33 29.43 -2.70
CA GLY A 57 -0.59 29.44 -4.14
C GLY A 57 -0.33 28.10 -4.83
N LEU A 58 0.56 27.27 -4.26
CA LEU A 58 0.89 25.95 -4.81
C LEU A 58 -0.02 24.84 -4.23
N THR A 59 -0.66 25.06 -3.07
CA THR A 59 -1.51 24.02 -2.43
C THR A 59 -2.70 23.56 -3.31
N PRO A 60 -3.43 24.42 -4.02
CA PRO A 60 -4.47 23.94 -4.94
C PRO A 60 -3.89 23.19 -6.15
N PHE A 61 -2.67 23.54 -6.60
CA PHE A 61 -2.00 22.80 -7.67
C PHE A 61 -1.52 21.41 -7.21
N ILE A 62 -1.03 21.29 -5.97
CA ILE A 62 -0.59 20.01 -5.40
C ILE A 62 -1.79 19.10 -5.14
N SER A 63 -2.91 19.64 -4.67
CA SER A 63 -4.13 18.86 -4.44
C SER A 63 -4.86 18.46 -5.74
N THR A 64 -4.67 19.18 -6.85
CA THR A 64 -5.19 18.77 -8.18
C THR A 64 -4.29 17.77 -8.90
N TYR A 65 -3.00 17.68 -8.51
CA TYR A 65 -2.07 16.68 -9.05
C TYR A 65 -1.94 15.43 -8.17
N ALA A 66 -2.40 15.44 -6.93
CA ALA A 66 -2.74 14.23 -6.21
C ALA A 66 -4.04 13.72 -6.86
N ALA A 67 -3.92 13.06 -8.00
CA ALA A 67 -5.00 12.22 -8.50
C ALA A 67 -5.47 11.40 -7.29
N ASP A 68 -6.77 11.36 -7.07
CA ASP A 68 -7.35 10.58 -5.98
C ASP A 68 -6.90 9.12 -6.15
N GLU A 69 -5.74 8.78 -5.54
CA GLU A 69 -5.18 7.43 -5.60
C GLU A 69 -6.12 6.41 -4.97
N SER A 70 -7.15 6.89 -4.24
CA SER A 70 -8.19 6.06 -3.67
C SER A 70 -9.12 5.47 -4.73
N ARG A 71 -9.14 6.03 -5.96
CA ARG A 71 -10.01 5.56 -7.04
C ARG A 71 -9.23 5.19 -8.28
N TYR A 72 -9.59 4.05 -8.84
CA TYR A 72 -9.10 3.61 -10.14
C TYR A 72 -9.81 4.37 -11.27
N GLN A 73 -9.02 5.02 -12.12
CA GLN A 73 -9.54 5.72 -13.30
C GLN A 73 -9.80 4.71 -14.43
N TRP A 74 -10.87 3.92 -14.26
CA TRP A 74 -11.19 2.86 -15.18
C TRP A 74 -11.58 3.38 -16.57
N LYS A 75 -10.92 2.85 -17.57
CA LYS A 75 -11.25 3.03 -18.98
C LYS A 75 -11.40 1.65 -19.58
N SER A 76 -12.63 1.16 -19.67
CA SER A 76 -12.88 -0.13 -20.31
C SER A 76 -12.42 -0.10 -21.76
N SER A 77 -11.78 -1.17 -22.20
CA SER A 77 -11.54 -1.44 -23.62
C SER A 77 -12.77 -2.03 -24.30
N SER A 78 -13.70 -2.58 -23.52
CA SER A 78 -14.97 -3.11 -24.01
C SER A 78 -16.03 -2.00 -24.11
N GLU A 79 -16.80 -2.02 -25.19
CA GLU A 79 -18.00 -1.19 -25.35
C GLU A 79 -19.23 -1.83 -24.68
N ASN A 80 -19.13 -3.10 -24.24
CA ASN A 80 -20.25 -3.88 -23.71
C ASN A 80 -20.26 -3.82 -22.16
N ILE A 81 -20.74 -2.71 -21.62
CA ILE A 81 -20.89 -2.52 -20.18
C ILE A 81 -22.38 -2.51 -19.83
N SER A 82 -22.78 -3.43 -18.94
CA SER A 82 -24.12 -3.50 -18.36
C SER A 82 -24.09 -3.07 -16.90
N TYR A 83 -24.80 -2.02 -16.57
CA TYR A 83 -25.01 -1.62 -15.18
C TYR A 83 -26.23 -2.35 -14.63
N VAL A 84 -26.02 -3.12 -13.56
CA VAL A 84 -27.05 -3.95 -12.94
C VAL A 84 -27.39 -3.46 -11.55
N ASP A 85 -28.63 -3.57 -11.13
CA ASP A 85 -29.04 -3.20 -9.78
C ASP A 85 -29.19 -4.45 -8.90
N PHE A 86 -28.24 -4.63 -8.01
CA PHE A 86 -28.24 -5.69 -7.00
C PHE A 86 -28.43 -5.15 -5.57
N SER A 87 -28.84 -3.92 -5.37
CA SER A 87 -29.02 -3.28 -4.07
C SER A 87 -29.84 -4.12 -3.10
N LYS A 88 -30.85 -4.84 -3.58
CA LYS A 88 -31.69 -5.72 -2.75
C LYS A 88 -30.93 -6.89 -2.08
N TYR A 89 -29.77 -7.29 -2.65
CA TYR A 89 -28.95 -8.37 -2.08
C TYR A 89 -27.96 -7.85 -1.06
N PHE A 90 -27.57 -6.57 -1.13
CA PHE A 90 -26.67 -5.93 -0.17
C PHE A 90 -27.39 -5.51 1.13
N GLY A 91 -28.71 -5.30 1.08
CA GLY A 91 -29.53 -4.95 2.25
C GLY A 91 -29.11 -3.60 2.83
N LYS A 92 -28.51 -3.61 4.04
CA LYS A 92 -28.01 -2.40 4.71
C LYS A 92 -26.53 -2.11 4.45
N TYR A 93 -25.86 -2.97 3.71
CA TYR A 93 -24.44 -2.82 3.39
C TYR A 93 -24.28 -2.08 2.06
N GLU A 94 -23.23 -1.30 1.95
CA GLU A 94 -22.78 -0.71 0.70
C GLU A 94 -21.69 -1.60 0.11
N GLY A 95 -21.64 -1.69 -1.22
CA GLY A 95 -20.65 -2.51 -1.89
C GLY A 95 -20.91 -2.63 -3.38
N SER A 96 -20.02 -3.28 -4.08
CA SER A 96 -20.12 -3.49 -5.52
C SER A 96 -20.11 -4.96 -5.90
N PHE A 97 -20.58 -5.24 -7.09
CA PHE A 97 -20.43 -6.52 -7.75
C PHE A 97 -19.87 -6.28 -9.16
N VAL A 98 -18.82 -6.99 -9.51
CA VAL A 98 -18.18 -6.91 -10.83
C VAL A 98 -18.06 -8.31 -11.40
N LEU A 99 -18.59 -8.51 -12.59
CA LEU A 99 -18.45 -9.72 -13.40
C LEU A 99 -17.96 -9.34 -14.78
N TYR A 100 -16.95 -10.05 -15.27
CA TYR A 100 -16.53 -9.97 -16.66
C TYR A 100 -16.69 -11.33 -17.34
N ASP A 101 -17.54 -11.37 -18.36
CA ASP A 101 -17.70 -12.54 -19.23
C ASP A 101 -16.63 -12.48 -20.33
N LEU A 102 -15.55 -13.23 -20.12
CA LEU A 102 -14.42 -13.32 -21.05
C LEU A 102 -14.81 -13.80 -22.44
N ARG A 103 -15.86 -14.62 -22.56
CA ARG A 103 -16.28 -15.21 -23.84
C ARG A 103 -17.00 -14.20 -24.71
N ASN A 104 -17.84 -13.40 -24.08
CA ASN A 104 -18.73 -12.46 -24.78
C ASN A 104 -18.21 -11.02 -24.71
N ASP A 105 -17.10 -10.78 -23.98
CA ASP A 105 -16.54 -9.45 -23.72
C ASP A 105 -17.60 -8.49 -23.13
N VAL A 106 -18.26 -8.93 -22.04
CA VAL A 106 -19.32 -8.17 -21.37
C VAL A 106 -19.00 -7.97 -19.90
N TRP A 107 -19.02 -6.72 -19.49
CA TRP A 107 -18.94 -6.34 -18.09
C TRP A 107 -20.35 -6.17 -17.50
N SER A 108 -20.60 -6.74 -16.32
CA SER A 108 -21.79 -6.50 -15.51
C SER A 108 -21.35 -5.91 -14.18
N ILE A 109 -21.78 -4.67 -13.91
CA ILE A 109 -21.30 -3.90 -12.77
C ILE A 109 -22.48 -3.37 -11.97
N HIS A 110 -22.49 -3.66 -10.67
CA HIS A 110 -23.30 -2.98 -9.67
C HIS A 110 -22.44 -1.98 -8.94
N ASP A 111 -22.90 -0.74 -8.82
CA ASP A 111 -22.24 0.36 -8.13
C ASP A 111 -20.81 0.62 -8.60
N ILE A 112 -20.69 1.35 -9.69
CA ILE A 112 -19.39 1.72 -10.31
C ILE A 112 -18.51 2.53 -9.35
N GLU A 113 -19.10 3.33 -8.45
CA GLU A 113 -18.36 4.13 -7.49
C GLU A 113 -17.60 3.25 -6.50
N HIS A 114 -18.24 2.19 -5.97
CA HIS A 114 -17.57 1.20 -5.12
C HIS A 114 -16.70 0.24 -5.95
N ALA A 115 -17.09 -0.08 -7.19
CA ALA A 115 -16.30 -0.96 -8.05
C ALA A 115 -14.94 -0.37 -8.45
N THR A 116 -14.81 0.95 -8.46
CA THR A 116 -13.55 1.67 -8.73
C THR A 116 -12.81 2.11 -7.47
N LEU A 117 -13.44 2.02 -6.30
CA LEU A 117 -12.81 2.39 -5.03
C LEU A 117 -11.74 1.36 -4.65
N ARG A 118 -10.52 1.83 -4.41
CA ARG A 118 -9.42 0.99 -3.95
C ARG A 118 -9.52 0.75 -2.45
N VAL A 119 -9.59 -0.51 -2.07
CA VAL A 119 -9.62 -1.01 -0.69
C VAL A 119 -8.46 -2.00 -0.46
N ALA A 120 -8.22 -2.38 0.78
CA ALA A 120 -7.24 -3.43 1.06
C ALA A 120 -7.65 -4.73 0.35
N PRO A 121 -6.71 -5.43 -0.31
CA PRO A 121 -7.02 -6.67 -0.99
C PRO A 121 -7.29 -7.82 -0.04
N ASP A 122 -6.78 -7.75 1.17
CA ASP A 122 -6.84 -8.80 2.16
C ASP A 122 -6.50 -10.18 1.55
N SER A 123 -7.27 -11.20 1.83
CA SER A 123 -6.97 -12.57 1.37
C SER A 123 -6.99 -12.76 -0.15
N THR A 124 -7.51 -11.83 -0.93
CA THR A 124 -7.45 -11.93 -2.40
C THR A 124 -6.03 -11.74 -2.94
N TYR A 125 -5.16 -11.05 -2.20
CA TYR A 125 -3.76 -10.88 -2.54
C TYR A 125 -2.98 -12.20 -2.57
N LYS A 126 -3.35 -13.18 -1.75
CA LYS A 126 -2.67 -14.47 -1.63
C LYS A 126 -2.54 -15.26 -2.93
N ILE A 127 -3.40 -14.98 -3.91
CA ILE A 127 -3.30 -15.57 -5.26
C ILE A 127 -1.97 -15.17 -5.90
N TYR A 128 -1.65 -13.88 -5.83
CA TYR A 128 -0.43 -13.33 -6.45
C TYR A 128 0.80 -13.63 -5.62
N ASP A 129 0.70 -13.57 -4.31
CA ASP A 129 1.77 -13.96 -3.39
C ASP A 129 2.21 -15.43 -3.60
N ALA A 130 1.23 -16.34 -3.72
CA ALA A 130 1.51 -17.74 -4.10
C ALA A 130 2.26 -17.84 -5.44
N LEU A 131 1.82 -17.09 -6.46
CA LEU A 131 2.44 -17.09 -7.77
C LEU A 131 3.88 -16.56 -7.73
N PHE A 132 4.13 -15.49 -6.99
CA PHE A 132 5.48 -14.94 -6.82
C PHE A 132 6.40 -15.94 -6.12
N GLY A 133 5.90 -16.61 -5.07
CA GLY A 133 6.63 -17.66 -4.39
C GLY A 133 6.95 -18.86 -5.26
N LEU A 134 6.04 -19.23 -6.19
CA LEU A 134 6.25 -20.31 -7.16
C LEU A 134 7.25 -19.89 -8.25
N GLU A 135 7.17 -18.67 -8.78
CA GLU A 135 8.09 -18.17 -9.81
C GLU A 135 9.54 -18.08 -9.31
N GLU A 136 9.74 -17.66 -8.08
CA GLU A 136 11.07 -17.57 -7.46
C GLU A 136 11.55 -18.90 -6.86
N GLY A 137 10.71 -19.95 -6.88
CA GLY A 137 11.06 -21.26 -6.32
C GLY A 137 11.18 -21.27 -4.80
N VAL A 138 10.64 -20.28 -4.10
CA VAL A 138 10.49 -20.27 -2.63
C VAL A 138 9.59 -21.40 -2.17
N ILE A 139 8.56 -21.65 -2.93
CA ILE A 139 7.71 -22.84 -2.88
C ILE A 139 7.61 -23.45 -4.27
N THR A 140 7.35 -24.74 -4.35
CA THR A 140 7.14 -25.44 -5.62
C THR A 140 5.85 -26.24 -5.57
N PRO A 141 5.28 -26.66 -6.75
CA PRO A 141 4.13 -27.55 -6.76
C PRO A 141 4.35 -28.88 -6.01
N GLN A 142 5.62 -29.35 -5.93
CA GLN A 142 6.02 -30.60 -5.27
C GLN A 142 6.39 -30.41 -3.79
N ASP A 143 6.90 -29.21 -3.43
CA ASP A 143 7.33 -28.87 -2.08
C ASP A 143 6.92 -27.44 -1.73
N SER A 144 5.82 -27.33 -1.02
CA SER A 144 5.28 -26.06 -0.52
C SER A 144 5.04 -26.13 0.99
N PHE A 145 5.75 -27.06 1.67
CA PHE A 145 5.63 -27.25 3.11
C PHE A 145 6.30 -26.12 3.88
N ILE A 146 5.55 -25.51 4.82
CA ILE A 146 6.09 -24.59 5.83
C ILE A 146 5.61 -25.09 7.20
N ALA A 147 6.56 -25.33 8.10
CA ALA A 147 6.28 -25.76 9.46
C ALA A 147 5.60 -24.65 10.26
N TRP A 148 4.62 -25.03 11.09
CA TRP A 148 3.97 -24.08 11.99
C TRP A 148 4.96 -23.52 13.01
N ASN A 149 4.88 -22.21 13.25
CA ASN A 149 5.76 -21.49 14.17
C ASN A 149 5.43 -21.72 15.65
N GLY A 150 4.36 -22.46 15.98
CA GLY A 150 3.92 -22.74 17.35
C GLY A 150 3.08 -21.62 17.98
N GLU A 151 2.78 -20.54 17.27
CA GLU A 151 1.88 -19.49 17.75
C GLU A 151 0.43 -19.93 17.72
N ASN A 152 -0.37 -19.48 18.69
CA ASN A 152 -1.80 -19.79 18.73
C ASN A 152 -2.60 -18.74 17.93
N TYR A 153 -3.22 -19.17 16.87
CA TYR A 153 -4.10 -18.36 16.03
C TYR A 153 -5.58 -18.62 16.36
N PRO A 154 -6.49 -17.68 16.06
CA PRO A 154 -7.92 -17.82 16.37
C PRO A 154 -8.62 -18.97 15.62
N PHE A 155 -8.05 -19.39 14.48
CA PHE A 155 -8.60 -20.45 13.64
C PHE A 155 -7.81 -21.73 13.85
N GLU A 156 -8.48 -22.81 14.20
CA GLU A 156 -7.83 -24.11 14.48
C GLU A 156 -6.97 -24.60 13.31
N ALA A 157 -7.47 -24.44 12.07
CA ALA A 157 -6.75 -24.82 10.87
C ALA A 157 -5.41 -24.07 10.65
N TRP A 158 -5.20 -22.97 11.36
CA TRP A 158 -3.95 -22.20 11.29
C TRP A 158 -2.87 -22.71 12.25
N ASN A 159 -3.26 -23.54 13.22
CA ASN A 159 -2.38 -24.05 14.28
C ASN A 159 -1.80 -25.42 13.89
N ALA A 160 -1.31 -25.53 12.68
CA ALA A 160 -0.71 -26.75 12.13
C ALA A 160 0.24 -26.40 10.99
N ASP A 161 1.13 -27.33 10.66
CA ASP A 161 1.97 -27.25 9.47
C ASP A 161 1.11 -27.07 8.20
N GLN A 162 1.60 -26.30 7.24
CA GLN A 162 0.87 -25.95 6.03
C GLN A 162 1.60 -26.35 4.76
N THR A 163 0.84 -26.65 3.74
CA THR A 163 1.25 -26.61 2.34
C THR A 163 0.52 -25.47 1.63
N LEU A 164 0.92 -25.10 0.43
CA LEU A 164 0.20 -24.08 -0.35
C LEU A 164 -1.29 -24.41 -0.48
N GLN A 165 -1.62 -25.69 -0.73
CA GLN A 165 -3.01 -26.13 -0.86
C GLN A 165 -3.81 -25.90 0.44
N SER A 166 -3.30 -26.33 1.58
CA SER A 166 -4.01 -26.18 2.88
C SER A 166 -4.05 -24.70 3.30
N ALA A 167 -2.99 -23.96 3.10
CA ALA A 167 -2.90 -22.54 3.42
C ALA A 167 -3.88 -21.70 2.58
N MET A 168 -3.99 -21.99 1.29
CA MET A 168 -4.95 -21.33 0.41
C MET A 168 -6.39 -21.68 0.80
N ALA A 169 -6.69 -22.98 1.04
CA ALA A 169 -8.02 -23.44 1.42
C ALA A 169 -8.52 -22.84 2.75
N SER A 170 -7.61 -22.63 3.71
CA SER A 170 -7.92 -22.09 5.03
C SER A 170 -7.55 -20.60 5.18
N SER A 171 -7.08 -19.98 4.10
CA SER A 171 -6.66 -18.56 4.07
C SER A 171 -5.65 -18.19 5.16
N VAL A 172 -4.62 -19.01 5.36
CA VAL A 172 -3.65 -18.92 6.45
C VAL A 172 -2.69 -17.77 6.26
N ASN A 173 -2.85 -16.66 6.98
CA ASN A 173 -2.03 -15.46 6.79
C ASN A 173 -0.54 -15.70 7.02
N TRP A 174 -0.17 -16.37 8.13
CA TRP A 174 1.22 -16.57 8.49
C TRP A 174 2.02 -17.36 7.43
N TYR A 175 1.34 -18.26 6.69
CA TYR A 175 1.99 -18.99 5.59
C TYR A 175 2.44 -18.04 4.48
N PHE A 176 1.55 -17.17 4.02
CA PHE A 176 1.86 -16.21 2.97
C PHE A 176 2.82 -15.12 3.44
N GLN A 177 2.72 -14.68 4.69
CA GLN A 177 3.73 -13.82 5.30
C GLN A 177 5.13 -14.47 5.28
N SER A 178 5.22 -15.77 5.52
CA SER A 178 6.49 -16.52 5.43
C SER A 178 7.01 -16.64 4.00
N VAL A 179 6.12 -16.72 2.99
CA VAL A 179 6.48 -16.65 1.57
C VAL A 179 7.03 -15.27 1.24
N ASP A 180 6.33 -14.20 1.60
CA ASP A 180 6.77 -12.81 1.43
C ASP A 180 8.15 -12.56 2.08
N GLU A 181 8.38 -13.04 3.31
CA GLU A 181 9.66 -12.91 4.00
C GLU A 181 10.81 -13.58 3.23
N GLN A 182 10.57 -14.76 2.67
CA GLN A 182 11.57 -15.50 1.89
C GLN A 182 11.83 -14.84 0.53
N LEU A 183 10.82 -14.30 -0.12
CA LEU A 183 10.95 -13.49 -1.34
C LEU A 183 11.75 -12.21 -1.10
N GLY A 184 11.49 -11.57 0.04
CA GLY A 184 12.04 -10.27 0.41
C GLY A 184 11.35 -9.09 -0.28
N THR A 185 11.41 -7.94 0.38
CA THR A 185 10.68 -6.72 0.01
C THR A 185 10.93 -6.26 -1.42
N THR A 186 12.16 -6.41 -1.93
CA THR A 186 12.52 -5.96 -3.27
C THR A 186 11.81 -6.78 -4.35
N SER A 187 11.89 -8.12 -4.25
CA SER A 187 11.27 -9.02 -5.24
C SER A 187 9.75 -8.85 -5.25
N VAL A 188 9.13 -8.83 -4.07
CA VAL A 188 7.68 -8.60 -3.95
C VAL A 188 7.27 -7.26 -4.57
N TYR A 189 8.02 -6.19 -4.30
CA TYR A 189 7.72 -4.87 -4.86
C TYR A 189 7.87 -4.84 -6.39
N ASP A 190 8.88 -5.49 -6.93
CA ASP A 190 9.11 -5.57 -8.36
C ASP A 190 7.97 -6.33 -9.06
N TYR A 191 7.51 -7.45 -8.52
CA TYR A 191 6.32 -8.17 -9.02
C TYR A 191 5.05 -7.31 -8.96
N ILE A 192 4.76 -6.68 -7.83
CA ILE A 192 3.60 -5.78 -7.67
C ILE A 192 3.62 -4.66 -8.74
N LYS A 193 4.80 -4.12 -9.04
CA LYS A 193 4.96 -3.10 -10.09
C LYS A 193 4.77 -3.68 -11.48
N GLU A 194 5.37 -4.83 -11.75
CA GLU A 194 5.35 -5.49 -13.05
C GLU A 194 3.93 -5.87 -13.46
N ILE A 195 3.19 -6.54 -12.57
CA ILE A 195 1.79 -6.90 -12.86
C ILE A 195 0.82 -5.71 -12.76
N GLY A 196 1.28 -4.56 -12.25
CA GLY A 196 0.45 -3.37 -12.11
C GLY A 196 -0.59 -3.45 -10.98
N TYR A 197 -0.29 -4.13 -9.87
CA TYR A 197 -1.23 -4.39 -8.79
C TYR A 197 -1.68 -3.10 -8.08
N GLY A 198 -2.91 -2.70 -8.29
CA GLY A 198 -3.57 -1.61 -7.58
C GLY A 198 -2.75 -0.31 -7.49
N ASN A 199 -2.63 0.25 -6.29
CA ASN A 199 -1.85 1.46 -6.03
C ASN A 199 -0.34 1.22 -5.90
N LYS A 200 0.13 -0.03 -5.89
CA LYS A 200 1.55 -0.43 -5.77
C LYS A 200 2.23 0.11 -4.51
N ASN A 201 1.48 0.43 -3.49
CA ASN A 201 1.99 1.08 -2.28
C ASN A 201 2.28 0.05 -1.18
N MET A 202 3.56 -0.19 -0.92
CA MET A 202 4.04 -1.08 0.14
C MET A 202 4.70 -0.30 1.29
N SER A 203 4.28 0.94 1.55
CA SER A 203 4.86 1.78 2.61
C SER A 203 4.48 1.36 4.04
N GLY A 204 3.52 0.46 4.19
CA GLY A 204 3.15 -0.15 5.46
C GLY A 204 4.18 -1.16 5.96
N ASP A 205 3.87 -1.79 7.10
CA ASP A 205 4.66 -2.91 7.60
C ASP A 205 4.64 -4.06 6.58
N PHE A 206 5.83 -4.59 6.25
CA PHE A 206 5.99 -5.62 5.22
C PHE A 206 5.24 -6.92 5.55
N SER A 207 5.04 -7.21 6.83
CA SER A 207 4.26 -8.38 7.24
C SER A 207 2.74 -8.22 7.05
N THR A 208 2.24 -6.99 6.86
CA THR A 208 0.81 -6.68 6.86
C THR A 208 0.36 -5.70 5.77
N TYR A 209 1.24 -5.34 4.83
CA TYR A 209 0.97 -4.28 3.83
C TYR A 209 -0.27 -4.54 2.96
N TRP A 210 -0.68 -5.80 2.79
CA TRP A 210 -1.87 -6.22 2.05
C TRP A 210 -3.12 -6.43 2.91
N MET A 211 -2.98 -6.40 4.28
CA MET A 211 -4.06 -6.55 5.24
C MET A 211 -4.47 -5.20 5.83
N GLU A 212 -5.58 -4.61 5.37
CA GLU A 212 -6.11 -3.31 5.82
C GLU A 212 -5.05 -2.18 5.93
N SER A 213 -4.01 -2.22 5.11
CA SER A 213 -2.85 -1.33 5.18
C SER A 213 -2.64 -0.52 3.89
N SER A 214 -1.38 -0.39 3.44
CA SER A 214 -1.00 0.54 2.37
C SER A 214 -1.33 0.05 0.96
N LEU A 215 -1.24 -1.27 0.69
CA LEU A 215 -1.58 -1.83 -0.60
C LEU A 215 -3.10 -1.84 -0.79
N LYS A 216 -3.56 -1.28 -1.89
CA LYS A 216 -4.99 -1.16 -2.19
C LYS A 216 -5.25 -1.43 -3.66
N ILE A 217 -6.40 -2.05 -3.92
CA ILE A 217 -6.85 -2.40 -5.27
C ILE A 217 -8.37 -2.27 -5.33
N SER A 218 -8.91 -1.91 -6.49
CA SER A 218 -10.35 -1.86 -6.71
C SER A 218 -10.89 -3.21 -7.21
N PRO A 219 -12.19 -3.49 -7.02
CA PRO A 219 -12.83 -4.69 -7.58
C PRO A 219 -12.63 -4.83 -9.09
N ILE A 220 -12.69 -3.75 -9.84
CA ILE A 220 -12.45 -3.77 -11.30
C ILE A 220 -10.99 -4.17 -11.61
N GLU A 221 -10.00 -3.54 -10.95
CA GLU A 221 -8.59 -3.92 -11.12
C GLU A 221 -8.35 -5.39 -10.80
N GLN A 222 -9.01 -5.94 -9.75
CA GLN A 222 -8.93 -7.37 -9.43
C GLN A 222 -9.40 -8.25 -10.59
N VAL A 223 -10.54 -7.91 -11.20
CA VAL A 223 -11.08 -8.67 -12.34
C VAL A 223 -10.18 -8.54 -13.56
N GLU A 224 -9.62 -7.35 -13.83
CA GLU A 224 -8.67 -7.14 -14.92
C GLU A 224 -7.39 -7.97 -14.72
N LEU A 225 -6.82 -7.97 -13.51
CA LEU A 225 -5.63 -8.77 -13.20
C LEU A 225 -5.90 -10.28 -13.27
N LEU A 226 -7.05 -10.75 -12.77
CA LEU A 226 -7.44 -12.16 -12.90
C LEU A 226 -7.62 -12.57 -14.37
N THR A 227 -8.13 -11.66 -15.20
CA THR A 227 -8.23 -11.88 -16.65
C THR A 227 -6.85 -11.97 -17.30
N GLN A 228 -5.93 -11.11 -16.92
CA GLN A 228 -4.54 -11.18 -17.40
C GLN A 228 -3.84 -12.45 -16.96
N LEU A 229 -4.06 -12.89 -15.72
CA LEU A 229 -3.55 -14.15 -15.20
C LEU A 229 -4.09 -15.35 -15.98
N GLN A 230 -5.41 -15.41 -16.21
CA GLN A 230 -6.07 -16.47 -16.98
C GLN A 230 -5.48 -16.60 -18.39
N ASN A 231 -5.06 -15.49 -19.00
CA ASN A 231 -4.45 -15.46 -20.34
C ASN A 231 -2.91 -15.59 -20.29
N ASN A 232 -2.34 -15.73 -19.11
CA ASN A 232 -0.89 -15.71 -18.86
C ASN A 232 -0.18 -14.48 -19.47
N ASN A 233 -0.79 -13.32 -19.39
CA ASN A 233 -0.20 -12.10 -19.94
C ASN A 233 0.99 -11.59 -19.09
N PHE A 234 1.16 -12.12 -17.89
CA PHE A 234 2.32 -11.84 -17.03
C PHE A 234 3.55 -12.67 -17.38
N GLY A 235 3.39 -13.74 -18.19
CA GLY A 235 4.48 -14.60 -18.62
C GLY A 235 5.00 -15.52 -17.52
N PHE A 236 4.18 -15.83 -16.53
CA PHE A 236 4.50 -16.82 -15.49
C PHE A 236 4.68 -18.23 -16.11
N ALA A 237 5.44 -19.07 -15.42
CA ALA A 237 5.62 -20.44 -15.86
C ALA A 237 4.26 -21.17 -15.91
N PRO A 238 3.92 -21.86 -17.00
CA PRO A 238 2.60 -22.50 -17.16
C PRO A 238 2.26 -23.50 -16.06
N GLU A 239 3.27 -24.12 -15.45
CA GLU A 239 3.11 -25.04 -14.33
C GLU A 239 2.70 -24.38 -13.01
N ASN A 240 2.81 -23.05 -12.90
CA ASN A 240 2.50 -22.26 -11.71
C ASN A 240 1.10 -21.62 -11.77
N ILE A 241 0.44 -21.67 -12.94
CA ILE A 241 -0.93 -21.19 -13.20
C ILE A 241 -1.89 -22.38 -13.25
#